data_15468b576d9aee5bec9dc21de8e069ce
#
_entry.id   15468b576d9aee5bec9dc21de8e069ce
#
_cell.length_a   1.000
_cell.length_b   1.000
_cell.length_c   1.000
_cell.angle_alpha   90.00
_cell.angle_beta   90.00
_cell.angle_gamma   90.00
#
_symmetry.space_group_name_H-M   'P 1'
#
loop_
_entity.id
_entity.type
_entity.pdbx_description
1 polymer ?
#
loop_
_entity_poly.entity_id
_entity_poly.type
_entity_poly.pdbx_seq_one_letter_code
_entity_poly.pdbx_strand_id
1 'polypeptide(L)'
;MRWTLKPMIWSLGVIVPLLAQTPGNPDMSPYSPSKEIALGRASRAELEKSLTIVREPVVNAYLNRLGGELAKHAKGNFFPYSFTLFDDRRAAALSRAGIPAFPVQAEEGELAEALAVGGGPVFVPLRLMSAIESEAELAAMLAHAIAHIALRHPARMETRRRMNELTASARPQHPLAEELGRAGLVYFARKLELDADELAVRILAGAGYDPVGLVGFLRVAPRRPHSSDPQTLVAHPSPEARIKVVEGIIRALPRRGYRASTGQWETIKPLISRLP
;
A
#
# COMPACT_ATOMS: atom_id res chain seq x y z
N MET A 1 -28.10 -60.30 -46.82
CA MET A 1 -27.46 -59.57 -45.70
C MET A 1 -27.28 -58.13 -46.12
N ARG A 2 -28.12 -57.21 -45.63
CA ARG A 2 -28.07 -55.77 -45.91
C ARG A 2 -27.42 -55.09 -44.72
N TRP A 3 -26.26 -54.49 -44.92
CA TRP A 3 -25.59 -53.67 -43.91
C TRP A 3 -26.14 -52.24 -44.05
N THR A 4 -26.86 -51.78 -43.05
CA THR A 4 -27.32 -50.41 -42.95
C THR A 4 -26.22 -49.60 -42.20
N LEU A 5 -25.52 -48.73 -42.93
CA LEU A 5 -24.63 -47.70 -42.36
C LEU A 5 -25.50 -46.63 -41.65
N LYS A 6 -25.40 -46.53 -40.34
CA LYS A 6 -25.94 -45.37 -39.59
C LYS A 6 -25.03 -44.17 -39.78
N PRO A 7 -25.55 -42.96 -40.07
CA PRO A 7 -24.73 -41.77 -40.14
C PRO A 7 -24.26 -41.39 -38.72
N MET A 8 -22.93 -41.28 -38.60
CA MET A 8 -22.28 -40.80 -37.41
C MET A 8 -22.43 -39.27 -37.40
N ILE A 9 -23.36 -38.76 -36.59
CA ILE A 9 -23.53 -37.33 -36.37
C ILE A 9 -22.34 -36.85 -35.54
N TRP A 10 -21.41 -36.14 -36.18
CA TRP A 10 -20.39 -35.36 -35.48
C TRP A 10 -21.07 -34.15 -34.85
N SER A 11 -21.36 -34.20 -33.58
CA SER A 11 -21.64 -33.00 -32.82
C SER A 11 -20.36 -32.15 -32.79
N LEU A 12 -20.37 -31.05 -33.54
CA LEU A 12 -19.41 -29.97 -33.37
C LEU A 12 -19.57 -29.44 -31.94
N GLY A 13 -18.87 -30.07 -31.01
CA GLY A 13 -18.61 -29.48 -29.72
C GLY A 13 -17.86 -28.19 -29.98
N VAL A 14 -18.51 -27.07 -29.75
CA VAL A 14 -17.84 -25.78 -29.63
C VAL A 14 -16.87 -25.95 -28.48
N ILE A 15 -15.63 -26.25 -28.79
CA ILE A 15 -14.51 -26.09 -27.85
C ILE A 15 -14.42 -24.61 -27.67
N VAL A 16 -15.16 -24.08 -26.68
CA VAL A 16 -14.80 -22.81 -26.05
C VAL A 16 -13.39 -23.07 -25.54
N PRO A 17 -12.36 -22.40 -26.08
CA PRO A 17 -11.06 -22.49 -25.47
C PRO A 17 -11.29 -22.00 -24.03
N LEU A 18 -11.23 -22.92 -23.09
CA LEU A 18 -10.96 -22.58 -21.72
C LEU A 18 -9.60 -21.88 -21.84
N LEU A 19 -9.64 -20.56 -22.01
CA LEU A 19 -8.47 -19.73 -21.83
C LEU A 19 -7.99 -20.12 -20.45
N ALA A 20 -7.08 -21.08 -20.41
CA ALA A 20 -6.29 -21.34 -19.23
C ALA A 20 -5.77 -19.96 -18.88
N GLN A 21 -6.37 -19.37 -17.87
CA GLN A 21 -5.83 -18.16 -17.25
C GLN A 21 -4.44 -18.62 -16.88
N THR A 22 -3.47 -18.26 -17.71
CA THR A 22 -2.06 -18.38 -17.37
C THR A 22 -1.98 -17.84 -15.95
N PRO A 23 -1.38 -18.59 -14.99
CA PRO A 23 -1.23 -18.11 -13.64
C PRO A 23 -0.67 -16.71 -13.77
N GLY A 24 -1.52 -15.69 -13.52
CA GLY A 24 -1.21 -14.30 -13.86
C GLY A 24 0.12 -14.01 -13.20
N ASN A 25 1.01 -13.32 -13.90
CA ASN A 25 2.25 -12.86 -13.31
C ASN A 25 1.90 -12.30 -11.91
N PRO A 26 2.42 -12.86 -10.80
CA PRO A 26 2.06 -12.42 -9.45
C PRO A 26 2.39 -10.94 -9.22
N ASP A 27 3.17 -10.35 -10.12
CA ASP A 27 3.46 -8.92 -10.17
C ASP A 27 2.35 -8.10 -10.87
N MET A 28 1.34 -8.72 -11.44
CA MET A 28 0.21 -8.03 -12.09
C MET A 28 -1.01 -7.98 -11.16
N SER A 29 -1.74 -6.87 -11.21
CA SER A 29 -3.05 -6.79 -10.58
C SER A 29 -4.10 -7.52 -11.43
N PRO A 30 -4.97 -8.36 -10.83
CA PRO A 30 -6.02 -9.06 -11.55
C PRO A 30 -7.20 -8.14 -11.90
N TYR A 31 -7.20 -6.92 -11.39
CA TYR A 31 -8.29 -5.96 -11.55
C TYR A 31 -7.96 -4.87 -12.57
N SER A 32 -8.96 -4.41 -13.31
CA SER A 32 -8.87 -3.16 -14.06
C SER A 32 -8.78 -1.96 -13.11
N PRO A 33 -8.20 -0.82 -13.52
CA PRO A 33 -8.20 0.39 -12.69
C PRO A 33 -9.59 0.82 -12.23
N SER A 34 -10.61 0.73 -13.09
CA SER A 34 -12.00 1.04 -12.73
C SER A 34 -12.55 0.11 -11.64
N LYS A 35 -12.21 -1.18 -11.69
CA LYS A 35 -12.58 -2.13 -10.65
C LYS A 35 -11.88 -1.80 -9.33
N GLU A 36 -10.60 -1.45 -9.35
CA GLU A 36 -9.89 -1.02 -8.14
C GLU A 36 -10.49 0.24 -7.53
N ILE A 37 -10.86 1.23 -8.35
CA ILE A 37 -11.54 2.44 -7.87
C ILE A 37 -12.87 2.09 -7.18
N ALA A 38 -13.67 1.20 -7.77
CA ALA A 38 -14.93 0.77 -7.18
C ALA A 38 -14.72 0.06 -5.83
N LEU A 39 -13.73 -0.86 -5.77
CA LEU A 39 -13.35 -1.55 -4.53
C LEU A 39 -12.81 -0.55 -3.49
N GLY A 40 -11.99 0.39 -3.90
CA GLY A 40 -11.45 1.43 -3.02
C GLY A 40 -12.51 2.30 -2.39
N ARG A 41 -13.55 2.68 -3.15
CA ARG A 41 -14.72 3.41 -2.62
C ARG A 41 -15.49 2.60 -1.58
N ALA A 42 -15.71 1.32 -1.85
CA ALA A 42 -16.39 0.41 -0.91
C ALA A 42 -15.55 0.24 0.38
N SER A 43 -14.25 -0.03 0.24
CA SER A 43 -13.33 -0.16 1.38
C SER A 43 -13.25 1.13 2.20
N ARG A 44 -13.22 2.30 1.54
CA ARG A 44 -13.28 3.60 2.22
C ARG A 44 -14.52 3.72 3.09
N ALA A 45 -15.70 3.39 2.56
CA ALA A 45 -16.96 3.48 3.29
C ALA A 45 -16.99 2.57 4.54
N GLU A 46 -16.40 1.36 4.44
CA GLU A 46 -16.29 0.45 5.59
C GLU A 46 -15.25 0.95 6.63
N LEU A 47 -14.11 1.46 6.18
CA LEU A 47 -13.10 2.06 7.07
C LEU A 47 -13.66 3.27 7.82
N GLU A 48 -14.40 4.15 7.14
CA GLU A 48 -15.02 5.33 7.77
C GLU A 48 -16.07 4.96 8.84
N LYS A 49 -16.67 3.76 8.79
CA LYS A 49 -17.55 3.24 9.85
C LYS A 49 -16.76 2.68 11.04
N SER A 50 -15.58 2.12 10.76
CA SER A 50 -14.79 1.38 11.75
C SER A 50 -13.77 2.27 12.46
N LEU A 51 -13.34 3.37 11.83
CA LEU A 51 -12.33 4.29 12.31
C LEU A 51 -12.95 5.52 12.97
N THR A 52 -12.26 6.05 13.96
CA THR A 52 -12.57 7.38 14.51
C THR A 52 -11.98 8.45 13.56
N ILE A 53 -12.80 8.96 12.65
CA ILE A 53 -12.37 9.97 11.68
C ILE A 53 -12.23 11.34 12.37
N VAL A 54 -11.06 11.95 12.23
CA VAL A 54 -10.78 13.30 12.73
C VAL A 54 -11.26 14.34 11.70
N ARG A 55 -12.30 15.09 12.09
CA ARG A 55 -12.95 16.09 11.21
C ARG A 55 -12.44 17.49 11.55
N GLU A 56 -11.16 17.76 11.26
CA GLU A 56 -10.57 19.10 11.34
C GLU A 56 -10.45 19.68 9.93
N PRO A 57 -11.29 20.64 9.55
CA PRO A 57 -11.39 21.08 8.16
C PRO A 57 -10.10 21.64 7.59
N VAL A 58 -9.35 22.42 8.38
CA VAL A 58 -8.10 23.05 7.94
C VAL A 58 -7.01 22.01 7.69
N VAL A 59 -6.85 21.05 8.61
CA VAL A 59 -5.87 19.96 8.49
C VAL A 59 -6.23 19.04 7.34
N ASN A 60 -7.50 18.66 7.21
CA ASN A 60 -7.95 17.78 6.13
C ASN A 60 -7.81 18.44 4.75
N ALA A 61 -8.12 19.74 4.63
CA ALA A 61 -7.89 20.49 3.39
C ALA A 61 -6.42 20.57 3.02
N TYR A 62 -5.54 20.79 4.00
CA TYR A 62 -4.09 20.80 3.81
C TYR A 62 -3.57 19.44 3.33
N LEU A 63 -3.96 18.33 3.99
CA LEU A 63 -3.58 16.97 3.59
C LEU A 63 -4.00 16.66 2.14
N ASN A 64 -5.24 16.99 1.79
CA ASN A 64 -5.75 16.71 0.44
C ASN A 64 -5.07 17.58 -0.62
N ARG A 65 -4.73 18.84 -0.31
CA ARG A 65 -3.97 19.69 -1.21
C ARG A 65 -2.54 19.18 -1.41
N LEU A 66 -1.81 18.92 -0.31
CA LEU A 66 -0.43 18.41 -0.37
C LEU A 66 -0.37 17.05 -1.08
N GLY A 67 -1.21 16.11 -0.69
CA GLY A 67 -1.28 14.79 -1.31
C GLY A 67 -1.69 14.86 -2.78
N GLY A 68 -2.63 15.74 -3.14
CA GLY A 68 -3.04 15.97 -4.52
C GLY A 68 -1.91 16.53 -5.39
N GLU A 69 -1.09 17.45 -4.86
CA GLU A 69 0.12 17.94 -5.57
C GLU A 69 1.14 16.83 -5.77
N LEU A 70 1.43 16.04 -4.74
CA LEU A 70 2.35 14.91 -4.83
C LEU A 70 1.88 13.87 -5.85
N ALA A 71 0.58 13.56 -5.86
CA ALA A 71 0.00 12.55 -6.74
C ALA A 71 0.17 12.90 -8.24
N LYS A 72 0.26 14.17 -8.62
CA LYS A 72 0.53 14.59 -10.01
C LYS A 72 1.88 14.07 -10.52
N HIS A 73 2.82 13.77 -9.64
CA HIS A 73 4.16 13.27 -9.97
C HIS A 73 4.27 11.74 -9.90
N ALA A 74 3.21 11.04 -9.50
CA ALA A 74 3.14 9.58 -9.55
C ALA A 74 2.90 9.12 -11.01
N LYS A 75 3.73 8.23 -11.51
CA LYS A 75 3.50 7.59 -12.81
C LYS A 75 2.21 6.74 -12.74
N GLY A 76 1.38 6.82 -13.79
CA GLY A 76 0.11 6.08 -13.82
C GLY A 76 -0.97 6.72 -12.92
N ASN A 77 -0.97 8.05 -12.77
CA ASN A 77 -1.89 8.81 -11.93
C ASN A 77 -3.31 8.84 -12.54
N PHE A 78 -4.06 7.74 -12.40
CA PHE A 78 -5.48 7.62 -12.80
C PHE A 78 -6.39 7.32 -11.60
N PHE A 79 -5.85 7.23 -10.39
CA PHE A 79 -6.64 7.01 -9.19
C PHE A 79 -7.14 8.32 -8.58
N PRO A 80 -8.39 8.37 -8.08
CA PRO A 80 -8.92 9.52 -7.35
C PRO A 80 -8.41 9.52 -5.91
N TYR A 81 -7.20 10.05 -5.70
CA TYR A 81 -6.61 10.12 -4.36
C TYR A 81 -7.44 10.98 -3.41
N SER A 82 -7.57 10.51 -2.20
CA SER A 82 -8.18 11.26 -1.09
C SER A 82 -7.46 10.92 0.20
N PHE A 83 -7.30 11.92 1.08
CA PHE A 83 -6.55 11.79 2.32
C PHE A 83 -7.46 12.10 3.50
N THR A 84 -7.62 11.13 4.40
CA THR A 84 -8.52 11.20 5.55
C THR A 84 -7.74 11.00 6.83
N LEU A 85 -7.80 11.96 7.74
CA LEU A 85 -7.15 11.86 9.06
C LEU A 85 -8.01 11.02 10.00
N PHE A 86 -7.42 10.09 10.75
CA PHE A 86 -8.10 9.27 11.72
C PHE A 86 -7.31 9.16 13.03
N ASP A 87 -8.03 8.97 14.14
CA ASP A 87 -7.44 8.71 15.45
C ASP A 87 -7.07 7.23 15.56
N ASP A 88 -5.77 6.95 15.63
CA ASP A 88 -5.20 5.61 15.67
C ASP A 88 -4.94 5.08 17.10
N ARG A 89 -5.40 5.77 18.15
CA ARG A 89 -5.24 5.32 19.55
C ARG A 89 -5.95 3.99 19.84
N ARG A 90 -6.92 3.61 19.01
CA ARG A 90 -7.66 2.34 19.07
C ARG A 90 -7.44 1.48 17.83
N ALA A 91 -6.28 1.57 17.22
CA ALA A 91 -5.98 0.93 15.92
C ALA A 91 -6.06 -0.60 15.92
N ALA A 92 -6.04 -1.27 17.08
CA ALA A 92 -6.27 -2.71 17.18
C ALA A 92 -7.61 -3.17 16.55
N ALA A 93 -8.58 -2.26 16.38
CA ALA A 93 -9.82 -2.55 15.65
C ALA A 93 -9.62 -2.69 14.13
N LEU A 94 -8.55 -2.12 13.57
CA LEU A 94 -8.22 -2.17 12.13
C LEU A 94 -7.87 -3.57 11.65
N SER A 95 -7.19 -4.33 12.47
CA SER A 95 -6.76 -5.70 12.20
C SER A 95 -7.95 -6.66 11.97
N ARG A 96 -9.12 -6.35 12.52
CA ARG A 96 -10.31 -7.21 12.47
C ARG A 96 -11.21 -6.99 11.24
N ALA A 97 -11.04 -5.90 10.52
CA ALA A 97 -11.96 -5.52 9.45
C ALA A 97 -11.75 -6.28 8.12
N GLY A 98 -10.68 -7.08 7.98
CA GLY A 98 -10.43 -7.89 6.76
C GLY A 98 -10.33 -7.09 5.47
N ILE A 99 -10.10 -5.77 5.54
CA ILE A 99 -10.10 -4.86 4.41
C ILE A 99 -8.74 -4.92 3.71
N PRO A 100 -8.69 -5.00 2.38
CA PRO A 100 -7.44 -4.98 1.64
C PRO A 100 -6.77 -3.60 1.70
N ALA A 101 -6.17 -3.25 2.82
CA ALA A 101 -5.34 -2.07 3.00
C ALA A 101 -3.87 -2.52 3.12
N PHE A 102 -2.96 -1.73 2.57
CA PHE A 102 -1.54 -1.98 2.67
C PHE A 102 -0.87 -0.78 3.36
N PRO A 103 -0.06 -0.98 4.38
CA PRO A 103 0.33 -2.20 5.10
C PRO A 103 -0.67 -2.65 6.16
N VAL A 104 -0.62 -3.93 6.54
CA VAL A 104 -1.52 -4.56 7.50
C VAL A 104 -0.89 -4.58 8.88
N GLN A 105 -1.65 -4.16 9.90
CA GLN A 105 -1.45 -4.40 11.34
C GLN A 105 -0.49 -3.47 12.09
N ALA A 106 -1.06 -2.57 12.88
CA ALA A 106 -0.42 -2.05 14.09
C ALA A 106 -0.90 -2.88 15.28
N GLU A 107 0.02 -3.26 16.18
CA GLU A 107 -0.34 -3.84 17.47
C GLU A 107 -0.85 -2.74 18.43
N GLU A 108 -1.49 -3.15 19.51
CA GLU A 108 -2.03 -2.22 20.49
C GLU A 108 -0.87 -1.40 21.11
N GLY A 109 -0.94 -0.07 21.01
CA GLY A 109 0.10 0.83 21.50
C GLY A 109 1.16 1.27 20.48
N GLU A 110 1.30 0.59 19.34
CA GLU A 110 2.22 1.01 18.26
C GLU A 110 1.65 2.17 17.45
N LEU A 111 2.54 2.95 16.83
CA LEU A 111 2.13 3.92 15.80
C LEU A 111 1.61 3.15 14.59
N ALA A 112 0.42 3.51 14.12
CA ALA A 112 -0.08 2.98 12.85
C ALA A 112 0.65 3.64 11.68
N GLU A 113 0.82 2.88 10.59
CA GLU A 113 1.27 3.45 9.31
C GLU A 113 0.09 4.04 8.53
N ALA A 114 0.37 4.93 7.58
CA ALA A 114 -0.66 5.41 6.68
C ALA A 114 -1.24 4.25 5.85
N LEU A 115 -2.58 4.13 5.82
CA LEU A 115 -3.24 3.04 5.10
C LEU A 115 -3.48 3.45 3.65
N ALA A 116 -2.72 2.87 2.74
CA ALA A 116 -2.90 3.02 1.30
C ALA A 116 -3.94 2.01 0.78
N VAL A 117 -5.16 2.47 0.52
CA VAL A 117 -6.24 1.62 0.02
C VAL A 117 -6.21 1.60 -1.52
N GLY A 118 -6.23 0.42 -2.11
CA GLY A 118 -6.28 0.27 -3.57
C GLY A 118 -7.44 1.08 -4.17
N GLY A 119 -7.16 1.78 -5.28
CA GLY A 119 -8.15 2.63 -5.93
C GLY A 119 -8.18 4.09 -5.48
N GLY A 120 -7.30 4.53 -4.56
CA GLY A 120 -7.06 5.94 -4.30
C GLY A 120 -7.12 6.44 -2.85
N PRO A 121 -7.94 5.89 -1.94
CA PRO A 121 -8.05 6.41 -0.58
C PRO A 121 -6.77 6.16 0.24
N VAL A 122 -6.37 7.16 1.02
CA VAL A 122 -5.28 7.09 2.01
C VAL A 122 -5.82 7.56 3.36
N PHE A 123 -5.64 6.73 4.38
CA PHE A 123 -5.96 7.09 5.76
C PHE A 123 -4.69 7.40 6.52
N VAL A 124 -4.63 8.60 7.10
CA VAL A 124 -3.45 9.14 7.77
C VAL A 124 -3.65 9.04 9.28
N PRO A 125 -2.77 8.33 10.01
CA PRO A 125 -2.89 8.22 11.46
C PRO A 125 -2.51 9.54 12.15
N LEU A 126 -3.31 9.97 13.13
CA LEU A 126 -3.07 11.22 13.85
C LEU A 126 -1.76 11.20 14.63
N ARG A 127 -1.47 10.10 15.34
CA ARG A 127 -0.23 9.99 16.14
C ARG A 127 1.02 10.03 15.27
N LEU A 128 1.00 9.36 14.12
CA LEU A 128 2.12 9.41 13.16
C LEU A 128 2.30 10.82 12.61
N MET A 129 1.20 11.47 12.20
CA MET A 129 1.23 12.87 11.74
C MET A 129 1.74 13.82 12.83
N SER A 130 1.40 13.57 14.10
CA SER A 130 1.89 14.35 15.24
C SER A 130 3.38 14.16 15.51
N ALA A 131 3.93 12.99 15.22
CA ALA A 131 5.34 12.67 15.40
C ALA A 131 6.24 13.24 14.30
N ILE A 132 5.69 13.60 13.14
CA ILE A 132 6.41 14.22 12.02
C ILE A 132 6.84 15.64 12.39
N GLU A 133 8.10 15.98 12.11
CA GLU A 133 8.69 17.26 12.48
C GLU A 133 8.69 18.29 11.35
N SER A 134 8.77 17.86 10.10
CA SER A 134 8.84 18.74 8.93
C SER A 134 7.79 18.45 7.86
N GLU A 135 7.48 19.45 7.03
CA GLU A 135 6.58 19.26 5.88
C GLU A 135 7.18 18.27 4.87
N ALA A 136 8.50 18.23 4.72
CA ALA A 136 9.15 17.26 3.83
C ALA A 136 8.98 15.82 4.31
N GLU A 137 8.97 15.57 5.62
CA GLU A 137 8.67 14.25 6.18
C GLU A 137 7.20 13.88 5.97
N LEU A 138 6.27 14.82 6.17
CA LEU A 138 4.85 14.60 5.87
C LEU A 138 4.64 14.31 4.38
N ALA A 139 5.26 15.12 3.51
CA ALA A 139 5.22 14.90 2.08
C ALA A 139 5.77 13.52 1.70
N ALA A 140 6.83 13.06 2.38
CA ALA A 140 7.43 11.75 2.17
C ALA A 140 6.49 10.60 2.59
N MET A 141 5.84 10.71 3.74
CA MET A 141 4.82 9.75 4.17
C MET A 141 3.68 9.65 3.14
N LEU A 142 3.16 10.79 2.68
CA LEU A 142 2.09 10.81 1.67
C LEU A 142 2.57 10.27 0.32
N ALA A 143 3.80 10.63 -0.11
CA ALA A 143 4.39 10.13 -1.35
C ALA A 143 4.58 8.61 -1.33
N HIS A 144 4.99 8.04 -0.20
CA HIS A 144 5.11 6.60 -0.01
C HIS A 144 3.75 5.89 -0.10
N ALA A 145 2.72 6.40 0.56
CA ALA A 145 1.36 5.87 0.45
C ALA A 145 0.80 5.99 -0.99
N ILE A 146 1.04 7.12 -1.67
CA ILE A 146 0.69 7.32 -3.08
C ILE A 146 1.42 6.30 -3.96
N ALA A 147 2.71 6.04 -3.69
CA ALA A 147 3.51 5.07 -4.44
C ALA A 147 2.92 3.66 -4.35
N HIS A 148 2.48 3.22 -3.18
CA HIS A 148 1.79 1.94 -3.04
C HIS A 148 0.56 1.84 -3.94
N ILE A 149 -0.25 2.88 -4.00
CA ILE A 149 -1.46 2.91 -4.84
C ILE A 149 -1.09 2.96 -6.32
N ALA A 150 -0.16 3.83 -6.71
CA ALA A 150 0.27 3.99 -8.11
C ALA A 150 0.88 2.71 -8.69
N LEU A 151 1.64 1.96 -7.87
CA LEU A 151 2.23 0.66 -8.22
C LEU A 151 1.26 -0.50 -8.01
N ARG A 152 0.02 -0.22 -7.59
CA ARG A 152 -1.06 -1.18 -7.37
C ARG A 152 -0.70 -2.28 -6.35
N HIS A 153 0.12 -1.96 -5.35
CA HIS A 153 0.60 -2.89 -4.34
C HIS A 153 -0.53 -3.60 -3.58
N PRO A 154 -1.63 -2.93 -3.18
CA PRO A 154 -2.75 -3.61 -2.51
C PRO A 154 -3.35 -4.74 -3.35
N ALA A 155 -3.56 -4.51 -4.65
CA ALA A 155 -4.14 -5.51 -5.54
C ALA A 155 -3.14 -6.65 -5.86
N ARG A 156 -1.86 -6.34 -6.03
CA ARG A 156 -0.78 -7.34 -6.22
C ARG A 156 -0.62 -8.23 -5.00
N MET A 157 -0.66 -7.65 -3.80
CA MET A 157 -0.60 -8.40 -2.55
C MET A 157 -1.80 -9.34 -2.39
N GLU A 158 -3.01 -8.86 -2.69
CA GLU A 158 -4.21 -9.69 -2.66
C GLU A 158 -4.13 -10.87 -3.65
N THR A 159 -3.62 -10.62 -4.85
CA THR A 159 -3.37 -11.70 -5.82
C THR A 159 -2.43 -12.74 -5.26
N ARG A 160 -1.31 -12.31 -4.67
CA ARG A 160 -0.32 -13.21 -4.09
C ARG A 160 -0.88 -14.02 -2.94
N ARG A 161 -1.68 -13.39 -2.06
CA ARG A 161 -2.36 -14.08 -0.97
C ARG A 161 -3.30 -15.17 -1.48
N ARG A 162 -4.15 -14.85 -2.46
CA ARG A 162 -5.08 -15.83 -3.07
C ARG A 162 -4.35 -16.99 -3.74
N MET A 163 -3.27 -16.71 -4.45
CA MET A 163 -2.45 -17.77 -5.05
C MET A 163 -1.86 -18.71 -4.01
N ASN A 164 -1.39 -18.18 -2.88
CA ASN A 164 -0.87 -19.01 -1.79
C ASN A 164 -1.98 -19.87 -1.17
N GLU A 165 -3.18 -19.32 -0.96
CA GLU A 165 -4.33 -20.06 -0.44
C GLU A 165 -4.73 -21.21 -1.38
N LEU A 166 -4.80 -20.95 -2.67
CA LEU A 166 -5.10 -22.00 -3.67
C LEU A 166 -4.03 -23.08 -3.70
N THR A 167 -2.75 -22.71 -3.60
CA THR A 167 -1.64 -23.67 -3.57
C THR A 167 -1.67 -24.53 -2.31
N ALA A 168 -1.92 -23.92 -1.15
CA ALA A 168 -2.07 -24.63 0.12
C ALA A 168 -3.27 -25.59 0.08
N SER A 169 -4.40 -25.17 -0.47
CA SER A 169 -5.59 -26.01 -0.62
C SER A 169 -5.38 -27.17 -1.57
N ALA A 170 -4.56 -27.02 -2.61
CA ALA A 170 -4.24 -28.08 -3.56
C ALA A 170 -3.24 -29.12 -3.00
N ARG A 171 -2.50 -28.80 -1.92
CA ARG A 171 -1.50 -29.65 -1.29
C ARG A 171 -1.60 -29.65 0.24
N PRO A 172 -2.74 -30.01 0.82
CA PRO A 172 -3.01 -29.81 2.25
C PRO A 172 -2.10 -30.64 3.18
N GLN A 173 -1.41 -31.65 2.67
CA GLN A 173 -0.60 -32.59 3.47
C GLN A 173 0.92 -32.31 3.41
N HIS A 174 1.36 -31.22 2.79
CA HIS A 174 2.79 -30.89 2.75
C HIS A 174 3.14 -29.96 3.91
N PRO A 175 3.92 -30.44 4.92
CA PRO A 175 4.18 -29.68 6.16
C PRO A 175 4.82 -28.31 5.93
N LEU A 176 5.59 -28.16 4.86
CA LEU A 176 6.32 -26.93 4.52
C LEU A 176 5.54 -26.00 3.58
N ALA A 177 4.40 -26.40 3.01
CA ALA A 177 3.71 -25.61 1.99
C ALA A 177 3.21 -24.28 2.55
N GLU A 178 2.67 -24.27 3.75
CA GLU A 178 2.18 -23.08 4.43
C GLU A 178 3.33 -22.16 4.85
N GLU A 179 4.41 -22.72 5.38
CA GLU A 179 5.60 -21.96 5.78
C GLU A 179 6.27 -21.29 4.57
N LEU A 180 6.47 -22.03 3.48
CA LEU A 180 7.01 -21.51 2.23
C LEU A 180 6.10 -20.42 1.63
N GLY A 181 4.78 -20.61 1.72
CA GLY A 181 3.80 -19.60 1.30
C GLY A 181 3.92 -18.30 2.10
N ARG A 182 4.02 -18.41 3.43
CA ARG A 182 4.23 -17.25 4.31
C ARG A 182 5.56 -16.55 4.04
N ALA A 183 6.66 -17.29 3.95
CA ALA A 183 7.97 -16.73 3.62
C ALA A 183 7.96 -16.01 2.27
N GLY A 184 7.27 -16.56 1.26
CA GLY A 184 7.09 -15.95 -0.04
C GLY A 184 6.28 -14.65 0.01
N LEU A 185 5.24 -14.56 0.86
CA LEU A 185 4.48 -13.33 1.07
C LEU A 185 5.33 -12.24 1.72
N VAL A 186 6.11 -12.58 2.74
CA VAL A 186 7.01 -11.63 3.42
C VAL A 186 8.07 -11.09 2.47
N TYR A 187 8.70 -11.96 1.70
CA TYR A 187 9.67 -11.53 0.70
C TYR A 187 9.05 -10.58 -0.33
N PHE A 188 7.84 -10.91 -0.79
CA PHE A 188 7.11 -10.09 -1.74
C PHE A 188 6.73 -8.73 -1.13
N ALA A 189 6.22 -8.70 0.10
CA ALA A 189 5.91 -7.46 0.81
C ALA A 189 7.13 -6.56 0.95
N ARG A 190 8.28 -7.10 1.35
CA ARG A 190 9.54 -6.35 1.45
C ARG A 190 9.97 -5.72 0.13
N LYS A 191 9.80 -6.43 -0.97
CA LYS A 191 10.07 -5.87 -2.31
C LYS A 191 9.15 -4.70 -2.61
N LEU A 192 7.84 -4.82 -2.31
CA LEU A 192 6.87 -3.76 -2.53
C LEU A 192 7.20 -2.48 -1.73
N GLU A 193 7.74 -2.62 -0.51
CA GLU A 193 8.21 -1.49 0.28
C GLU A 193 9.35 -0.73 -0.41
N LEU A 194 10.37 -1.45 -0.90
CA LEU A 194 11.49 -0.84 -1.60
C LEU A 194 11.06 -0.17 -2.91
N ASP A 195 10.15 -0.81 -3.66
CA ASP A 195 9.59 -0.23 -4.89
C ASP A 195 8.80 1.07 -4.56
N ALA A 196 8.07 1.10 -3.44
CA ALA A 196 7.34 2.27 -2.98
C ALA A 196 8.29 3.38 -2.52
N ASP A 197 9.37 3.07 -1.81
CA ASP A 197 10.39 4.03 -1.41
C ASP A 197 11.07 4.68 -2.62
N GLU A 198 11.43 3.88 -3.63
CA GLU A 198 12.03 4.41 -4.86
C GLU A 198 11.08 5.39 -5.56
N LEU A 199 9.80 5.02 -5.72
CA LEU A 199 8.84 5.91 -6.35
C LEU A 199 8.55 7.14 -5.49
N ALA A 200 8.50 7.01 -4.16
CA ALA A 200 8.31 8.14 -3.24
C ALA A 200 9.43 9.19 -3.39
N VAL A 201 10.70 8.76 -3.48
CA VAL A 201 11.83 9.65 -3.76
C VAL A 201 11.61 10.42 -5.07
N ARG A 202 11.14 9.75 -6.12
CA ARG A 202 10.88 10.38 -7.44
C ARG A 202 9.69 11.34 -7.39
N ILE A 203 8.63 11.00 -6.64
CA ILE A 203 7.46 11.87 -6.42
C ILE A 203 7.91 13.14 -5.70
N LEU A 204 8.64 13.02 -4.59
CA LEU A 204 9.17 14.16 -3.82
C LEU A 204 10.02 15.06 -4.71
N ALA A 205 11.00 14.48 -5.37
CA ALA A 205 11.88 15.22 -6.28
C ALA A 205 11.07 15.89 -7.41
N GLY A 206 10.10 15.22 -7.99
CA GLY A 206 9.19 15.77 -9.01
C GLY A 206 8.40 16.97 -8.50
N ALA A 207 7.85 16.88 -7.29
CA ALA A 207 7.08 17.94 -6.64
C ALA A 207 7.97 19.07 -6.06
N GLY A 208 9.31 18.93 -6.13
CA GLY A 208 10.27 19.93 -5.63
C GLY A 208 10.48 19.88 -4.12
N TYR A 209 10.00 18.85 -3.43
CA TYR A 209 10.32 18.60 -2.02
C TYR A 209 11.68 17.92 -1.86
N ASP A 210 12.33 18.14 -0.72
CA ASP A 210 13.58 17.48 -0.38
C ASP A 210 13.34 15.97 -0.15
N PRO A 211 13.91 15.09 -0.99
CA PRO A 211 13.75 13.65 -0.82
C PRO A 211 14.37 13.10 0.48
N VAL A 212 15.25 13.85 1.14
CA VAL A 212 15.79 13.52 2.47
C VAL A 212 14.66 13.45 3.52
N GLY A 213 13.53 14.11 3.29
CA GLY A 213 12.32 13.94 4.09
C GLY A 213 11.88 12.48 4.23
N LEU A 214 12.15 11.62 3.24
CA LEU A 214 11.84 10.19 3.36
C LEU A 214 12.75 9.49 4.39
N VAL A 215 14.00 9.90 4.51
CA VAL A 215 14.91 9.40 5.55
C VAL A 215 14.41 9.82 6.93
N GLY A 216 13.97 11.07 7.08
CA GLY A 216 13.34 11.58 8.31
C GLY A 216 12.10 10.77 8.67
N PHE A 217 11.17 10.62 7.74
CA PHE A 217 9.96 9.81 7.92
C PHE A 217 10.28 8.36 8.35
N LEU A 218 11.22 7.67 7.69
CA LEU A 218 11.59 6.30 8.02
C LEU A 218 12.20 6.16 9.43
N ARG A 219 12.74 7.22 10.01
CA ARG A 219 13.22 7.23 11.40
C ARG A 219 12.07 7.33 12.41
N VAL A 220 10.98 7.98 12.02
CA VAL A 220 9.77 8.17 12.83
C VAL A 220 8.78 7.03 12.63
N ALA A 221 8.77 6.44 11.43
CA ALA A 221 7.87 5.35 11.07
C ALA A 221 7.92 4.19 12.10
N PRO A 222 6.80 3.49 12.31
CA PRO A 222 6.71 2.45 13.31
C PRO A 222 7.82 1.42 13.16
N ARG A 223 8.61 1.24 14.22
CA ARG A 223 9.58 0.17 14.33
C ARG A 223 8.87 -1.04 14.89
N ARG A 224 8.54 -2.00 14.06
CA ARG A 224 8.06 -3.27 14.58
C ARG A 224 9.22 -3.95 15.31
N PRO A 225 9.05 -4.38 16.57
CA PRO A 225 10.07 -5.14 17.25
C PRO A 225 10.41 -6.35 16.37
N HIS A 226 11.68 -6.65 16.24
CA HIS A 226 12.10 -7.95 15.73
C HIS A 226 11.55 -8.98 16.71
N SER A 227 10.38 -9.54 16.40
CA SER A 227 9.89 -10.67 17.15
C SER A 227 10.99 -11.73 17.14
N SER A 228 11.41 -12.15 18.34
CA SER A 228 12.31 -13.29 18.49
C SER A 228 11.62 -14.60 18.07
N ASP A 229 10.33 -14.56 17.78
CA ASP A 229 9.57 -15.66 17.25
C ASP A 229 9.81 -15.76 15.74
N PRO A 230 10.46 -16.86 15.26
CA PRO A 230 10.65 -17.12 13.84
C PRO A 230 9.34 -17.17 13.05
N GLN A 231 8.20 -17.34 13.73
CA GLN A 231 6.88 -17.38 13.10
C GLN A 231 6.32 -15.99 12.80
N THR A 232 6.83 -14.93 13.46
CA THR A 232 6.46 -13.55 13.19
C THR A 232 7.41 -12.93 12.16
N LEU A 233 7.33 -13.39 10.92
CA LEU A 233 8.11 -12.84 9.82
C LEU A 233 7.65 -11.40 9.58
N VAL A 234 8.54 -10.45 9.86
CA VAL A 234 8.28 -9.02 9.66
C VAL A 234 8.15 -8.71 8.17
N ALA A 235 6.99 -8.24 7.74
CA ALA A 235 6.69 -7.97 6.33
C ALA A 235 7.48 -6.78 5.75
N HIS A 236 8.07 -5.94 6.62
CA HIS A 236 8.84 -4.77 6.19
C HIS A 236 10.34 -5.00 6.38
N PRO A 237 11.20 -4.49 5.47
CA PRO A 237 12.62 -4.36 5.76
C PRO A 237 12.84 -3.44 6.96
N SER A 238 13.96 -3.60 7.67
CA SER A 238 14.24 -2.67 8.77
C SER A 238 14.35 -1.22 8.25
N PRO A 239 14.00 -0.20 9.07
CA PRO A 239 14.16 1.20 8.69
C PRO A 239 15.58 1.51 8.21
N GLU A 240 16.59 0.95 8.85
CA GLU A 240 18.01 1.15 8.50
C GLU A 240 18.34 0.59 7.11
N ALA A 241 17.80 -0.58 6.76
CA ALA A 241 17.97 -1.16 5.43
C ALA A 241 17.28 -0.31 4.35
N ARG A 242 16.07 0.18 4.62
CA ARG A 242 15.33 1.08 3.73
C ARG A 242 16.07 2.41 3.56
N ILE A 243 16.51 3.03 4.65
CA ILE A 243 17.28 4.29 4.63
C ILE A 243 18.52 4.15 3.75
N LYS A 244 19.29 3.08 3.88
CA LYS A 244 20.49 2.85 3.06
C LYS A 244 20.17 2.83 1.56
N VAL A 245 19.07 2.19 1.17
CA VAL A 245 18.61 2.15 -0.23
C VAL A 245 18.17 3.54 -0.69
N VAL A 246 17.32 4.20 0.09
CA VAL A 246 16.80 5.55 -0.19
C VAL A 246 17.94 6.57 -0.36
N GLU A 247 18.92 6.58 0.52
CA GLU A 247 20.11 7.45 0.40
C GLU A 247 20.90 7.18 -0.89
N GLY A 248 20.99 5.91 -1.29
CA GLY A 248 21.60 5.52 -2.58
C GLY A 248 20.86 6.13 -3.77
N ILE A 249 19.51 6.08 -3.76
CA ILE A 249 18.68 6.66 -4.81
C ILE A 249 18.80 8.19 -4.81
N ILE A 250 18.75 8.83 -3.65
CA ILE A 250 18.87 10.29 -3.51
C ILE A 250 20.21 10.79 -4.08
N ARG A 251 21.32 10.10 -3.78
CA ARG A 251 22.65 10.45 -4.32
C ARG A 251 22.72 10.39 -5.85
N ALA A 252 21.89 9.56 -6.48
CA ALA A 252 21.83 9.44 -7.94
C ALA A 252 20.91 10.49 -8.60
N LEU A 253 20.15 11.26 -7.82
CA LEU A 253 19.29 12.31 -8.37
C LEU A 253 20.12 13.50 -8.88
N PRO A 254 19.62 14.22 -9.89
CA PRO A 254 20.22 15.49 -10.31
C PRO A 254 20.28 16.48 -9.15
N ARG A 255 21.41 17.15 -8.98
CA ARG A 255 21.55 18.20 -7.96
C ARG A 255 20.70 19.40 -8.35
N ARG A 256 19.74 19.75 -7.51
CA ARG A 256 18.91 20.96 -7.63
C ARG A 256 18.46 21.41 -6.24
N GLY A 257 17.96 22.66 -6.14
CA GLY A 257 17.35 23.13 -4.90
C GLY A 257 16.01 22.41 -4.66
N TYR A 258 15.90 21.79 -3.52
CA TYR A 258 14.66 21.21 -3.02
C TYR A 258 14.17 21.99 -1.81
N ARG A 259 12.85 22.08 -1.61
CA ARG A 259 12.27 22.76 -0.45
C ARG A 259 11.99 21.76 0.68
N ALA A 260 12.28 22.17 1.91
CA ALA A 260 11.89 21.43 3.11
C ALA A 260 10.46 21.75 3.56
N SER A 261 9.97 22.98 3.28
CA SER A 261 8.62 23.45 3.65
C SER A 261 8.11 24.48 2.62
N THR A 262 6.78 24.61 2.55
CA THR A 262 6.08 25.71 1.87
C THR A 262 5.76 26.87 2.83
N GLY A 263 6.08 26.73 4.11
CA GLY A 263 5.67 27.66 5.17
C GLY A 263 4.28 27.37 5.76
N GLN A 264 3.55 26.44 5.19
CA GLN A 264 2.19 26.12 5.68
C GLN A 264 2.22 25.14 6.88
N TRP A 265 3.25 24.30 6.94
CA TRP A 265 3.41 23.33 8.02
C TRP A 265 3.47 23.99 9.40
N GLU A 266 4.10 25.13 9.49
CA GLU A 266 4.24 25.92 10.71
C GLU A 266 2.88 26.38 11.27
N THR A 267 1.87 26.53 10.40
CA THR A 267 0.49 26.83 10.79
C THR A 267 -0.30 25.56 11.15
N ILE A 268 -0.04 24.47 10.43
CA ILE A 268 -0.77 23.19 10.57
C ILE A 268 -0.31 22.41 11.80
N LYS A 269 1.00 22.34 12.06
CA LYS A 269 1.57 21.55 13.16
C LYS A 269 0.97 21.87 14.54
N PRO A 270 0.78 23.17 14.91
CA PRO A 270 0.12 23.53 16.18
C PRO A 270 -1.35 23.10 16.25
N LEU A 271 -2.06 23.04 15.12
CA LEU A 271 -3.44 22.55 15.09
C LEU A 271 -3.48 21.05 15.38
N ILE A 272 -2.60 20.27 14.77
CA ILE A 272 -2.49 18.81 14.99
C ILE A 272 -2.22 18.52 16.48
N SER A 273 -1.31 19.27 17.11
CA SER A 273 -0.94 19.08 18.51
C SER A 273 -2.08 19.35 19.50
N ARG A 274 -3.16 20.01 19.07
CA ARG A 274 -4.37 20.30 19.87
C ARG A 274 -5.49 19.29 19.64
N LEU A 275 -5.33 18.40 18.65
CA LEU A 275 -6.32 17.37 18.39
C LEU A 275 -6.28 16.31 19.50
N PRO A 276 -7.42 15.70 19.78
CA PRO A 276 -7.57 14.78 20.91
C PRO A 276 -6.64 13.58 20.86
#